data_8bb517a9f6032cc495adf4b61f4d2317
#
_entry.id   8bb517a9f6032cc495adf4b61f4d2317
#
_cell.length_a   1.000
_cell.length_b   1.000
_cell.length_c   1.000
_cell.angle_alpha   90.00
_cell.angle_beta   90.00
_cell.angle_gamma   90.00
#
_symmetry.space_group_name_H-M   'P 1'
#
loop_
_entity.id
_entity.type
_entity.pdbx_description
1 polymer ?
#
loop_
_entity_poly.entity_id
_entity_poly.type
_entity_poly.pdbx_seq_one_letter_code
_entity_poly.pdbx_strand_id
1 'polypeptide(L)'
;MTIEPNSIREISFQFSFLATLGIILYYPIFDFYILSKIKNVDNVFLKNLIIKLVGFLFINLIALISILPFSVYHFSILNLISIFANIFAVPLAFIILYSSIITIIIFQIYSPLSIYPASTVEFFTNLLIKLSKNFSEIKFLKYQILCNLYFAIFLTFIIMIIGLILRVKINKK
;
A
#
# COMPACT_ATOMS: atom_id res chain seq x y z
N MET A 1 -23.69 -2.49 -17.63
CA MET A 1 -22.71 -3.00 -16.64
C MET A 1 -23.45 -3.94 -15.72
N THR A 2 -23.31 -5.23 -15.91
CA THR A 2 -23.85 -6.25 -15.01
C THR A 2 -22.90 -6.33 -13.80
N ILE A 3 -23.37 -5.86 -12.65
CA ILE A 3 -22.66 -6.09 -11.38
C ILE A 3 -22.91 -7.57 -11.06
N GLU A 4 -21.93 -8.40 -11.37
CA GLU A 4 -21.97 -9.79 -10.95
C GLU A 4 -21.85 -9.85 -9.43
N PRO A 5 -22.83 -10.44 -8.72
CA PRO A 5 -22.80 -10.49 -7.25
C PRO A 5 -21.63 -11.31 -6.70
N ASN A 6 -20.94 -12.05 -7.54
CA ASN A 6 -19.73 -12.81 -7.20
C ASN A 6 -18.46 -11.95 -7.03
N SER A 7 -18.46 -10.71 -7.54
CA SER A 7 -17.29 -9.80 -7.43
C SER A 7 -16.88 -9.52 -5.98
N ILE A 8 -17.83 -9.57 -5.03
CA ILE A 8 -17.55 -9.37 -3.60
C ILE A 8 -16.68 -10.51 -3.03
N ARG A 9 -16.70 -11.68 -3.64
CA ARG A 9 -15.90 -12.85 -3.23
C ARG A 9 -14.48 -12.83 -3.81
N GLU A 10 -14.22 -11.95 -4.78
CA GLU A 10 -12.89 -11.83 -5.36
C GLU A 10 -11.90 -11.25 -4.34
N ILE A 11 -10.76 -11.92 -4.22
CA ILE A 11 -9.68 -11.53 -3.28
C ILE A 11 -9.23 -10.10 -3.54
N SER A 12 -9.13 -9.71 -4.82
CA SER A 12 -8.72 -8.38 -5.25
C SER A 12 -9.67 -7.30 -4.74
N PHE A 13 -10.99 -7.55 -4.83
CA PHE A 13 -12.00 -6.63 -4.32
C PHE A 13 -11.91 -6.50 -2.79
N GLN A 14 -11.82 -7.62 -2.08
CA GLN A 14 -11.73 -7.64 -0.62
C GLN A 14 -10.51 -6.87 -0.13
N PHE A 15 -9.35 -7.08 -0.74
CA PHE A 15 -8.11 -6.40 -0.37
C PHE A 15 -8.17 -4.90 -0.65
N SER A 16 -8.67 -4.52 -1.82
CA SER A 16 -8.82 -3.11 -2.19
C SER A 16 -9.79 -2.38 -1.25
N PHE A 17 -10.92 -3.01 -0.93
CA PHE A 17 -11.91 -2.46 -0.01
C PHE A 17 -11.34 -2.28 1.41
N LEU A 18 -10.68 -3.30 1.95
CA LEU A 18 -10.09 -3.24 3.29
C LEU A 18 -8.95 -2.24 3.40
N ALA A 19 -8.08 -2.15 2.38
CA ALA A 19 -7.02 -1.16 2.32
C ALA A 19 -7.59 0.25 2.34
N THR A 20 -8.56 0.53 1.47
CA THR A 20 -9.19 1.85 1.34
C THR A 20 -9.90 2.25 2.64
N LEU A 21 -10.66 1.33 3.22
CA LEU A 21 -11.37 1.57 4.47
C LEU A 21 -10.41 1.85 5.63
N GLY A 22 -9.31 1.08 5.72
CA GLY A 22 -8.25 1.32 6.69
C GLY A 22 -7.63 2.70 6.53
N ILE A 23 -7.28 3.11 5.31
CA ILE A 23 -6.72 4.43 5.04
C ILE A 23 -7.70 5.53 5.46
N ILE A 24 -8.98 5.45 5.09
CA ILE A 24 -10.00 6.45 5.43
C ILE A 24 -10.17 6.60 6.95
N LEU A 25 -10.06 5.51 7.70
CA LEU A 25 -10.21 5.54 9.15
C LEU A 25 -8.98 6.09 9.87
N TYR A 26 -7.80 5.70 9.44
CA TYR A 26 -6.56 5.99 10.19
C TYR A 26 -5.80 7.22 9.69
N TYR A 27 -5.99 7.65 8.43
CA TYR A 27 -5.27 8.81 7.89
C TYR A 27 -5.54 10.12 8.65
N PRO A 28 -6.79 10.44 9.06
CA PRO A 28 -7.04 11.64 9.86
C PRO A 28 -6.33 11.64 11.23
N ILE A 29 -6.11 10.43 11.78
CA ILE A 29 -5.38 10.25 13.04
C ILE A 29 -3.92 10.60 12.85
N PHE A 30 -3.35 10.14 11.75
CA PHE A 30 -1.98 10.47 11.35
C PHE A 30 -1.78 11.99 11.19
N ASP A 31 -2.65 12.64 10.42
CA ASP A 31 -2.58 14.09 10.19
C ASP A 31 -2.60 14.86 11.50
N PHE A 32 -3.49 14.51 12.42
CA PHE A 32 -3.61 15.19 13.72
C PHE A 32 -2.32 15.06 14.54
N TYR A 33 -1.75 13.85 14.64
CA TYR A 33 -0.56 13.64 15.47
C TYR A 33 0.73 14.14 14.81
N ILE A 34 0.90 13.96 13.52
CA ILE A 34 2.13 14.36 12.82
C ILE A 34 2.19 15.88 12.64
N LEU A 35 1.10 16.52 12.25
CA LEU A 35 1.05 17.96 12.11
C LEU A 35 1.32 18.67 13.45
N SER A 36 0.87 18.09 14.57
CA SER A 36 1.15 18.64 15.89
C SER A 36 2.63 18.57 16.29
N LYS A 37 3.33 17.51 15.88
CA LYS A 37 4.76 17.30 16.21
C LYS A 37 5.72 18.07 15.31
N ILE A 38 5.37 18.30 14.05
CA ILE A 38 6.27 18.93 13.06
C ILE A 38 6.12 20.46 13.03
N LYS A 39 5.36 21.05 13.95
CA LYS A 39 5.20 22.52 14.03
C LYS A 39 6.51 23.30 14.18
N ASN A 40 7.54 22.70 14.80
CA ASN A 40 8.80 23.35 15.15
C ASN A 40 9.91 23.26 14.09
N VAL A 41 9.59 22.83 12.88
CA VAL A 41 10.60 22.80 11.80
C VAL A 41 10.51 24.11 11.02
N ASP A 42 11.56 24.95 11.13
CA ASP A 42 11.61 26.28 10.54
C ASP A 42 11.69 26.26 9.01
N ASN A 43 12.28 25.21 8.43
CA ASN A 43 12.41 25.09 6.97
C ASN A 43 11.15 24.47 6.36
N VAL A 44 10.34 25.29 5.66
CA VAL A 44 9.06 24.89 5.02
C VAL A 44 9.25 23.74 4.01
N PHE A 45 10.35 23.76 3.25
CA PHE A 45 10.63 22.73 2.24
C PHE A 45 10.89 21.36 2.90
N LEU A 46 11.78 21.33 3.91
CA LEU A 46 12.07 20.12 4.68
C LEU A 46 10.83 19.60 5.40
N LYS A 47 10.04 20.48 5.99
CA LYS A 47 8.78 20.14 6.64
C LYS A 47 7.83 19.42 5.69
N ASN A 48 7.58 19.98 4.51
CA ASN A 48 6.68 19.40 3.52
C ASN A 48 7.20 18.06 2.98
N LEU A 49 8.52 17.93 2.79
CA LEU A 49 9.14 16.69 2.37
C LEU A 49 8.96 15.58 3.43
N ILE A 50 9.24 15.90 4.70
CA ILE A 50 9.07 14.95 5.81
C ILE A 50 7.62 14.50 5.93
N ILE A 51 6.65 15.42 5.88
CA ILE A 51 5.22 15.10 5.97
C ILE A 51 4.82 14.15 4.84
N LYS A 52 5.26 14.41 3.60
CA LYS A 52 4.95 13.55 2.45
C LYS A 52 5.57 12.16 2.57
N LEU A 53 6.84 12.07 2.96
CA LEU A 53 7.53 10.79 3.12
C LEU A 53 6.93 9.95 4.25
N VAL A 54 6.72 10.56 5.43
CA VAL A 54 6.14 9.85 6.57
C VAL A 54 4.69 9.49 6.29
N GLY A 55 3.92 10.37 5.64
CA GLY A 55 2.55 10.08 5.19
C GLY A 55 2.48 8.91 4.23
N PHE A 56 3.38 8.86 3.24
CA PHE A 56 3.48 7.74 2.31
C PHE A 56 3.76 6.41 3.02
N LEU A 57 4.73 6.40 3.95
CA LEU A 57 5.05 5.21 4.74
C LEU A 57 3.87 4.77 5.61
N PHE A 58 3.19 5.72 6.23
CA PHE A 58 2.04 5.45 7.08
C PHE A 58 0.86 4.86 6.30
N ILE A 59 0.53 5.42 5.13
CA ILE A 59 -0.54 4.90 4.25
C ILE A 59 -0.25 3.45 3.86
N ASN A 60 0.99 3.15 3.43
CA ASN A 60 1.39 1.80 3.09
C ASN A 60 1.25 0.82 4.27
N LEU A 61 1.69 1.25 5.45
CA LEU A 61 1.64 0.42 6.65
C LEU A 61 0.18 0.15 7.09
N ILE A 62 -0.68 1.15 7.07
CA ILE A 62 -2.10 1.00 7.40
C ILE A 62 -2.81 0.11 6.39
N ALA A 63 -2.57 0.29 5.09
CA ALA A 63 -3.15 -0.57 4.07
C ALA A 63 -2.78 -2.05 4.32
N LEU A 64 -1.50 -2.32 4.59
CA LEU A 64 -1.02 -3.67 4.90
C LEU A 64 -1.65 -4.25 6.16
N ILE A 65 -1.70 -3.49 7.27
CA ILE A 65 -2.31 -3.95 8.52
C ILE A 65 -3.79 -4.27 8.30
N SER A 66 -4.50 -3.46 7.52
CA SER A 66 -5.93 -3.65 7.25
C SER A 66 -6.22 -4.90 6.41
N ILE A 67 -5.34 -5.24 5.47
CA ILE A 67 -5.46 -6.44 4.62
C ILE A 67 -4.96 -7.69 5.35
N LEU A 68 -4.04 -7.56 6.31
CA LEU A 68 -3.28 -8.65 6.89
C LEU A 68 -4.14 -9.84 7.36
N PRO A 69 -5.28 -9.69 8.08
CA PRO A 69 -6.08 -10.82 8.51
C PRO A 69 -6.64 -11.66 7.35
N PHE A 70 -7.11 -10.99 6.30
CA PHE A 70 -7.61 -11.67 5.09
C PHE A 70 -6.48 -12.26 4.25
N SER A 71 -5.32 -11.62 4.21
CA SER A 71 -4.13 -12.15 3.56
C SER A 71 -3.68 -13.47 4.20
N VAL A 72 -3.66 -13.52 5.53
CA VAL A 72 -3.33 -14.75 6.27
C VAL A 72 -4.39 -15.84 6.03
N TYR A 73 -5.67 -15.48 5.97
CA TYR A 73 -6.75 -16.43 5.66
C TYR A 73 -6.60 -17.03 4.25
N HIS A 74 -6.35 -16.21 3.23
CA HIS A 74 -6.29 -16.69 1.85
C HIS A 74 -4.97 -17.42 1.51
N PHE A 75 -3.87 -16.95 2.06
CA PHE A 75 -2.54 -17.47 1.70
C PHE A 75 -1.93 -18.38 2.78
N SER A 76 -2.52 -18.45 3.97
CA SER A 76 -2.00 -19.20 5.14
C SER A 76 -0.55 -18.85 5.50
N ILE A 77 -0.08 -17.67 5.07
CA ILE A 77 1.28 -17.19 5.29
C ILE A 77 1.22 -15.76 5.82
N LEU A 78 1.79 -15.55 7.00
CA LEU A 78 2.11 -14.22 7.51
C LEU A 78 3.52 -13.86 7.02
N ASN A 79 3.60 -12.90 6.11
CA ASN A 79 4.87 -12.42 5.59
C ASN A 79 5.13 -10.97 6.04
N LEU A 80 5.83 -10.81 7.16
CA LEU A 80 6.15 -9.47 7.69
C LEU A 80 7.18 -8.72 6.82
N ILE A 81 7.94 -9.43 6.01
CA ILE A 81 8.90 -8.82 5.08
C ILE A 81 8.20 -8.03 3.97
N SER A 82 6.93 -8.34 3.67
CA SER A 82 6.15 -7.60 2.68
C SER A 82 5.98 -6.12 3.06
N ILE A 83 6.03 -5.78 4.35
CA ILE A 83 5.99 -4.39 4.82
C ILE A 83 7.19 -3.61 4.26
N PHE A 84 8.38 -4.19 4.40
CA PHE A 84 9.62 -3.58 3.89
C PHE A 84 9.69 -3.62 2.37
N ALA A 85 9.29 -4.74 1.77
CA ALA A 85 9.26 -4.88 0.31
C ALA A 85 8.37 -3.82 -0.35
N ASN A 86 7.19 -3.52 0.23
CA ASN A 86 6.26 -2.54 -0.33
C ASN A 86 6.77 -1.09 -0.25
N ILE A 87 7.65 -0.76 0.69
CA ILE A 87 8.28 0.56 0.74
C ILE A 87 9.04 0.85 -0.56
N PHE A 88 9.67 -0.17 -1.13
CA PHE A 88 10.40 -0.07 -2.40
C PHE A 88 9.52 -0.39 -3.61
N ALA A 89 8.67 -1.40 -3.50
CA ALA A 89 7.84 -1.87 -4.61
C ALA A 89 6.82 -0.83 -5.07
N VAL A 90 6.18 -0.10 -4.14
CA VAL A 90 5.15 0.88 -4.49
C VAL A 90 5.72 2.07 -5.29
N PRO A 91 6.83 2.74 -4.89
CA PRO A 91 7.43 3.79 -5.72
C PRO A 91 7.87 3.30 -7.10
N LEU A 92 8.48 2.09 -7.16
CA LEU A 92 8.89 1.51 -8.43
C LEU A 92 7.69 1.22 -9.34
N ALA A 93 6.60 0.69 -8.79
CA ALA A 93 5.37 0.45 -9.54
C ALA A 93 4.79 1.75 -10.11
N PHE A 94 4.82 2.86 -9.37
CA PHE A 94 4.43 4.17 -9.89
C PHE A 94 5.31 4.62 -11.06
N ILE A 95 6.63 4.50 -10.95
CA ILE A 95 7.54 4.87 -12.03
C ILE A 95 7.26 4.02 -13.27
N ILE A 96 7.09 2.70 -13.11
CA ILE A 96 6.77 1.78 -14.21
C ILE A 96 5.45 2.18 -14.86
N LEU A 97 4.40 2.44 -14.07
CA LEU A 97 3.08 2.81 -14.57
C LEU A 97 3.12 4.10 -15.39
N TYR A 98 3.70 5.17 -14.84
CA TYR A 98 3.80 6.45 -15.55
C TYR A 98 4.66 6.36 -16.79
N SER A 99 5.81 5.68 -16.71
CA SER A 99 6.67 5.47 -17.87
C SER A 99 6.00 4.64 -18.96
N SER A 100 5.19 3.64 -18.58
CA SER A 100 4.41 2.83 -19.53
C SER A 100 3.34 3.67 -20.25
N ILE A 101 2.62 4.53 -19.53
CA ILE A 101 1.64 5.44 -20.14
C ILE A 101 2.33 6.38 -21.14
N ILE A 102 3.46 6.97 -20.74
CA ILE A 102 4.27 7.85 -21.63
C ILE A 102 4.74 7.07 -22.85
N THR A 103 5.20 5.82 -22.68
CA THR A 103 5.63 4.97 -23.81
C THR A 103 4.51 4.76 -24.81
N ILE A 104 3.29 4.46 -24.34
CA ILE A 104 2.14 4.24 -25.22
C ILE A 104 1.77 5.51 -25.98
N ILE A 105 1.76 6.67 -25.31
CA ILE A 105 1.43 7.95 -25.95
C ILE A 105 2.48 8.30 -27.03
N ILE A 106 3.77 8.18 -26.69
CA ILE A 106 4.85 8.49 -27.65
C ILE A 106 4.82 7.50 -28.81
N PHE A 107 4.56 6.22 -28.56
CA PHE A 107 4.46 5.22 -29.62
C PHE A 107 3.40 5.54 -30.65
N GLN A 108 2.25 6.10 -30.23
CA GLN A 108 1.20 6.51 -31.16
C GLN A 108 1.57 7.73 -32.02
N ILE A 109 2.43 8.63 -31.49
CA ILE A 109 2.84 9.85 -32.19
C ILE A 109 4.04 9.56 -33.09
N TYR A 110 5.08 8.95 -32.54
CA TYR A 110 6.33 8.64 -33.24
C TYR A 110 7.02 7.42 -32.65
N SER A 111 6.80 6.27 -33.27
CA SER A 111 7.26 4.96 -32.81
C SER A 111 8.75 4.88 -32.43
N PRO A 112 9.73 5.44 -33.20
CA PRO A 112 11.15 5.34 -32.86
C PRO A 112 11.52 6.01 -31.53
N LEU A 113 10.80 7.06 -31.13
CA LEU A 113 11.09 7.81 -29.90
C LEU A 113 10.63 7.04 -28.64
N SER A 114 9.69 6.11 -28.79
CA SER A 114 9.15 5.33 -27.68
C SER A 114 10.17 4.38 -27.04
N ILE A 115 11.28 4.11 -27.71
CA ILE A 115 12.37 3.24 -27.21
C ILE A 115 12.94 3.77 -25.89
N TYR A 116 13.09 5.08 -25.74
CA TYR A 116 13.66 5.68 -24.52
C TYR A 116 12.80 5.44 -23.27
N PRO A 117 11.51 5.81 -23.25
CA PRO A 117 10.69 5.50 -22.09
C PRO A 117 10.43 3.99 -21.93
N ALA A 118 10.42 3.19 -23.01
CA ALA A 118 10.30 1.74 -22.93
C ALA A 118 11.50 1.10 -22.19
N SER A 119 12.72 1.56 -22.47
CA SER A 119 13.91 1.09 -21.75
C SER A 119 13.87 1.42 -20.25
N THR A 120 13.26 2.55 -19.89
CA THR A 120 13.02 2.92 -18.50
C THR A 120 12.06 1.94 -17.82
N VAL A 121 10.97 1.57 -18.50
CA VAL A 121 10.00 0.56 -18.01
C VAL A 121 10.71 -0.77 -17.79
N GLU A 122 11.50 -1.22 -18.76
CA GLU A 122 12.23 -2.49 -18.66
C GLU A 122 13.21 -2.49 -17.48
N PHE A 123 14.00 -1.43 -17.33
CA PHE A 123 14.96 -1.29 -16.23
C PHE A 123 14.29 -1.38 -14.86
N PHE A 124 13.23 -0.58 -14.63
CA PHE A 124 12.55 -0.56 -13.34
C PHE A 124 11.75 -1.85 -13.08
N THR A 125 11.21 -2.48 -14.12
CA THR A 125 10.53 -3.78 -14.00
C THR A 125 11.53 -4.87 -13.58
N ASN A 126 12.70 -4.93 -14.21
CA ASN A 126 13.75 -5.87 -13.85
C ASN A 126 14.27 -5.63 -12.42
N LEU A 127 14.40 -4.35 -12.01
CA LEU A 127 14.75 -4.00 -10.65
C LEU A 127 13.71 -4.48 -9.64
N LEU A 128 12.42 -4.26 -9.93
CA LEU A 128 11.31 -4.72 -9.09
C LEU A 128 11.28 -6.23 -8.95
N ILE A 129 11.47 -6.98 -10.04
CA ILE A 129 11.55 -8.44 -10.03
C ILE A 129 12.73 -8.92 -9.18
N LYS A 130 13.90 -8.31 -9.33
CA LYS A 130 15.10 -8.66 -8.55
C LYS A 130 14.90 -8.40 -7.05
N LEU A 131 14.33 -7.25 -6.70
CA LEU A 131 14.00 -6.93 -5.31
C LEU A 131 12.98 -7.93 -4.74
N SER A 132 11.92 -8.25 -5.49
CA SER A 132 10.90 -9.20 -5.07
C SER A 132 11.49 -10.59 -4.82
N LYS A 133 12.39 -11.07 -5.67
CA LYS A 133 13.10 -12.34 -5.47
C LYS A 133 13.94 -12.30 -4.20
N ASN A 134 14.77 -11.28 -4.02
CA ASN A 134 15.62 -11.14 -2.84
C ASN A 134 14.80 -11.13 -1.54
N PHE A 135 13.69 -10.37 -1.50
CA PHE A 135 12.80 -10.37 -0.34
C PHE A 135 12.07 -11.71 -0.15
N SER A 136 11.78 -12.45 -1.22
CA SER A 136 11.10 -13.74 -1.12
C SER A 136 11.99 -14.84 -0.51
N GLU A 137 13.30 -14.74 -0.65
CA GLU A 137 14.28 -15.70 -0.13
C GLU A 137 14.49 -15.56 1.39
N ILE A 138 14.12 -14.42 1.97
CA ILE A 138 14.24 -14.18 3.41
C ILE A 138 13.14 -14.96 4.15
N LYS A 139 13.50 -16.13 4.68
CA LYS A 139 12.57 -17.02 5.39
C LYS A 139 12.29 -16.61 6.83
N PHE A 140 13.13 -15.78 7.43
CA PHE A 140 13.12 -15.46 8.88
C PHE A 140 11.81 -14.83 9.39
N LEU A 141 11.05 -14.14 8.52
CA LEU A 141 9.81 -13.46 8.88
C LEU A 141 8.57 -14.06 8.18
N LYS A 142 8.67 -15.29 7.72
CA LYS A 142 7.56 -16.05 7.15
C LYS A 142 7.04 -17.06 8.17
N TYR A 143 5.80 -16.87 8.60
CA TYR A 143 5.12 -17.79 9.49
C TYR A 143 3.93 -18.42 8.78
N GLN A 144 3.84 -19.74 8.81
CA GLN A 144 2.63 -20.43 8.37
C GLN A 144 1.61 -20.40 9.52
N ILE A 145 0.47 -19.77 9.26
CA ILE A 145 -0.60 -19.62 10.23
C ILE A 145 -1.90 -20.08 9.56
N LEU A 146 -2.47 -21.15 10.07
CA LEU A 146 -3.81 -21.57 9.68
C LEU A 146 -4.82 -20.63 10.35
N CYS A 147 -5.47 -19.80 9.57
CA CYS A 147 -6.45 -18.84 10.03
C CYS A 147 -7.83 -19.21 9.49
N ASN A 148 -8.84 -19.29 10.38
CA ASN A 148 -10.21 -19.52 9.96
C ASN A 148 -10.83 -18.19 9.50
N LEU A 149 -11.78 -18.25 8.56
CA LEU A 149 -12.51 -17.07 8.04
C LEU A 149 -13.14 -16.25 9.18
N TYR A 150 -13.77 -16.89 10.14
CA TYR A 150 -14.39 -16.20 11.29
C TYR A 150 -13.37 -15.41 12.11
N PHE A 151 -12.18 -15.95 12.28
CA PHE A 151 -11.10 -15.27 13.00
C PHE A 151 -10.55 -14.09 12.20
N ALA A 152 -10.42 -14.22 10.88
CA ALA A 152 -10.02 -13.13 10.02
C ALA A 152 -11.03 -11.96 10.05
N ILE A 153 -12.33 -12.26 9.95
CA ILE A 153 -13.42 -11.27 10.07
C ILE A 153 -13.38 -10.59 11.45
N PHE A 154 -13.22 -11.35 12.52
CA PHE A 154 -13.15 -10.81 13.88
C PHE A 154 -11.97 -9.84 14.05
N LEU A 155 -10.78 -10.21 13.58
CA LEU A 155 -9.61 -9.33 13.65
C LEU A 155 -9.79 -8.05 12.82
N THR A 156 -10.32 -8.14 11.60
CA THR A 156 -10.58 -6.95 10.78
C THR A 156 -11.59 -6.04 11.45
N PHE A 157 -12.62 -6.60 12.07
CA PHE A 157 -13.63 -5.83 12.80
C PHE A 157 -13.01 -5.09 13.99
N ILE A 158 -12.11 -5.73 14.74
CA ILE A 158 -11.35 -5.08 15.82
C ILE A 158 -10.51 -3.92 15.29
N ILE A 159 -9.76 -4.13 14.23
CA ILE A 159 -8.92 -3.09 13.63
C ILE A 159 -9.80 -1.88 13.24
N MET A 160 -10.94 -2.12 12.59
CA MET A 160 -11.85 -1.05 12.18
C MET A 160 -12.48 -0.30 13.35
N ILE A 161 -12.91 -1.01 14.41
CA ILE A 161 -13.47 -0.40 15.63
C ILE A 161 -12.42 0.47 16.32
N ILE A 162 -11.19 0.01 16.45
CA ILE A 162 -10.10 0.81 17.03
C ILE A 162 -9.91 2.10 16.24
N GLY A 163 -9.88 2.02 14.89
CA GLY A 163 -9.79 3.19 14.04
C GLY A 163 -10.93 4.18 14.23
N LEU A 164 -12.17 3.69 14.34
CA LEU A 164 -13.35 4.53 14.62
C LEU A 164 -13.26 5.21 15.99
N ILE A 165 -12.92 4.48 17.04
CA ILE A 165 -12.81 5.05 18.40
C ILE A 165 -11.74 6.16 18.44
N LEU A 166 -10.57 5.90 17.83
CA LEU A 166 -9.50 6.88 17.78
C LEU A 166 -9.92 8.13 17.00
N ARG A 167 -10.61 7.97 15.89
CA ARG A 167 -11.12 9.08 15.06
C ARG A 167 -12.15 9.94 15.83
N VAL A 168 -13.09 9.29 16.52
CA VAL A 168 -14.08 10.01 17.35
C VAL A 168 -13.41 10.79 18.48
N LYS A 169 -12.37 10.23 19.09
CA LYS A 169 -11.60 10.89 20.15
C LYS A 169 -10.87 12.16 19.67
N ILE A 170 -10.43 12.16 18.41
CA ILE A 170 -9.75 13.31 17.81
C ILE A 170 -10.74 14.41 17.46
N ASN A 171 -11.90 14.08 16.91
CA ASN A 171 -12.93 15.05 16.55
C ASN A 171 -13.55 15.78 17.77
N LYS A 172 -13.34 15.25 19.00
CA LYS A 172 -13.78 15.90 20.25
C LYS A 172 -12.74 16.82 20.88
N LYS A 173 -11.55 16.90 20.30
CA LYS A 173 -10.46 17.81 20.72
C LYS A 173 -10.30 18.97 19.74
#